data_53a2bb972e009b52014fc0a9cb2fd66f
#
_entry.id   53a2bb972e009b52014fc0a9cb2fd66f
#
_cell.length_a   1.000
_cell.length_b   1.000
_cell.length_c   1.000
_cell.angle_alpha   90.00
_cell.angle_beta   90.00
_cell.angle_gamma   90.00
#
_symmetry.space_group_name_H-M   'P 1'
#
loop_
_entity.id
_entity.type
_entity.pdbx_description
1 polymer ?
#
loop_
_entity_poly.entity_id
_entity_poly.type
_entity_poly.pdbx_seq_one_letter_code
_entity_poly.pdbx_strand_id
1 'polypeptide(L)'
;MSKKDLVGSEAERQVDLLLKARPQVQGDSGEKHDWKDIRVVGELKKSSDEIRTKGTLLQLARYVREVYIAQPARQFVHAFAVCGTKMEAWVFDCSGPYSSGVFDVYKDSEQFFRIVLGYAMMSDEELGLDTFTTPDRNASRTITVNGSEIAEEILLRLDPTPLCSQYAIVCRGTTCFLAKNGDKVEGVAKFSWTSDKRRPEVDLLQLAYQRGVQGIARVLGYRTIISIADLRRGLTFGNPHTFQSRNTSAASSLAQSQSRCKLSRSLTRKRRSPDTRPHAAKRSRSSSQQPKAKQFENELTFTVESVHTPSLFDKNDEVYDNRILRCLVVSPAGRPIYEYKSPLELLMVLQDAIKAHRSLYLDGKILHRDVSENNIIITDPNRVGGRSGMLIDLDLAKEVGSGRSGARHQTGTMEFMAIEVLLNVDHTYRHDLESFFYVLIWQCACHGWRKSKQGLEQPKNSLLKRWYTGSYEEIATYKRGNMEAGGFERI
;
A
#
# COMPACT_ATOMS: atom_id res chain seq x y z
N MET A 1 16.14 27.22 13.21
CA MET A 1 15.72 25.83 13.41
C MET A 1 16.76 24.90 12.80
N SER A 2 17.31 23.98 13.58
CA SER A 2 18.28 23.01 13.11
C SER A 2 17.58 22.07 12.11
N LYS A 3 18.13 21.95 10.89
CA LYS A 3 17.72 20.97 9.88
C LYS A 3 18.07 19.56 10.38
N LYS A 4 17.24 18.98 11.23
CA LYS A 4 17.39 17.60 11.66
C LYS A 4 16.51 16.71 10.78
N ASP A 5 17.12 15.74 10.11
CA ASP A 5 16.39 14.77 9.31
C ASP A 5 15.53 13.88 10.21
N LEU A 6 14.30 13.60 9.75
CA LEU A 6 13.41 12.64 10.39
C LEU A 6 13.90 11.22 10.05
N VAL A 7 13.88 10.33 11.04
CA VAL A 7 14.22 8.91 10.87
C VAL A 7 12.96 8.06 10.78
N GLY A 8 13.08 6.82 10.31
CA GLY A 8 11.96 5.87 10.24
C GLY A 8 11.18 5.89 8.92
N SER A 9 11.73 6.54 7.88
CA SER A 9 11.19 6.46 6.52
C SER A 9 12.25 6.07 5.50
N GLU A 10 11.84 5.69 4.30
CA GLU A 10 12.74 5.33 3.19
C GLU A 10 13.47 6.53 2.57
N ALA A 11 12.99 7.74 2.78
CA ALA A 11 13.55 8.96 2.23
C ALA A 11 13.89 9.96 3.33
N GLU A 12 15.08 10.54 3.27
CA GLU A 12 15.46 11.68 4.11
C GLU A 12 14.59 12.87 3.74
N ARG A 13 13.65 13.22 4.62
CA ARG A 13 12.70 14.32 4.42
C ARG A 13 12.66 15.23 5.62
N GLN A 14 12.51 16.51 5.35
CA GLN A 14 12.30 17.56 6.35
C GLN A 14 10.87 18.04 6.26
N VAL A 15 10.21 18.16 7.41
CA VAL A 15 8.86 18.73 7.56
C VAL A 15 9.01 20.10 8.18
N ASP A 16 8.28 21.09 7.68
CA ASP A 16 8.38 22.47 8.20
C ASP A 16 7.82 22.56 9.62
N LEU A 17 6.66 21.93 9.87
CA LEU A 17 6.03 21.84 11.17
C LEU A 17 5.53 20.44 11.45
N LEU A 18 5.63 20.01 12.70
CA LEU A 18 5.05 18.76 13.18
C LEU A 18 4.58 18.88 14.60
N LEU A 19 3.51 18.15 14.94
CA LEU A 19 3.14 17.85 16.30
C LEU A 19 3.47 16.39 16.58
N LYS A 20 4.09 16.14 17.74
CA LYS A 20 4.38 14.79 18.22
C LYS A 20 3.90 14.59 19.65
N ALA A 21 3.76 13.35 20.06
CA ALA A 21 3.52 13.02 21.46
C ALA A 21 4.63 13.61 22.36
N ARG A 22 4.26 14.11 23.52
CA ARG A 22 5.24 14.56 24.51
C ARG A 22 5.94 13.34 25.11
N PRO A 23 7.28 13.26 25.14
CA PRO A 23 7.98 12.17 25.79
C PRO A 23 7.56 12.08 27.27
N GLN A 24 7.26 10.88 27.76
CA GLN A 24 6.90 10.67 29.17
C GLN A 24 8.12 10.75 30.09
N VAL A 25 9.33 10.70 29.57
CA VAL A 25 10.58 10.79 30.33
C VAL A 25 11.37 12.00 29.84
N GLN A 26 11.74 12.89 30.75
CA GLN A 26 12.70 13.95 30.50
C GLN A 26 14.11 13.32 30.41
N GLY A 27 14.52 12.95 29.20
CA GLY A 27 15.82 12.44 28.91
C GLY A 27 16.26 12.85 27.51
N ASP A 28 17.32 13.59 27.46
CA ASP A 28 18.20 13.93 26.36
C ASP A 28 17.59 14.65 25.13
N SER A 29 17.99 15.90 25.00
CA SER A 29 17.64 16.85 23.92
C SER A 29 18.33 16.55 22.57
N GLY A 30 18.87 15.35 22.39
CA GLY A 30 19.64 14.92 21.21
C GLY A 30 18.96 13.94 20.28
N GLU A 31 17.79 13.39 20.63
CA GLU A 31 17.11 12.40 19.81
C GLU A 31 16.60 12.99 18.50
N LYS A 32 16.88 12.27 17.42
CA LYS A 32 16.26 12.51 16.10
C LYS A 32 14.77 12.27 16.20
N HIS A 33 13.97 13.11 15.57
CA HIS A 33 12.53 12.89 15.47
C HIS A 33 12.25 11.67 14.58
N ASP A 34 11.28 10.82 15.00
CA ASP A 34 10.86 9.64 14.26
C ASP A 34 9.45 9.85 13.69
N TRP A 35 9.24 9.40 12.45
CA TRP A 35 7.93 9.46 11.79
C TRP A 35 6.84 8.68 12.56
N LYS A 36 7.22 7.67 13.35
CA LYS A 36 6.27 6.90 14.19
C LYS A 36 5.63 7.74 15.31
N ASP A 37 6.28 8.85 15.72
CA ASP A 37 5.81 9.70 16.82
C ASP A 37 4.99 10.89 16.30
N ILE A 38 4.91 11.10 15.00
CA ILE A 38 4.23 12.25 14.40
C ILE A 38 2.72 12.08 14.47
N ARG A 39 2.03 13.08 15.02
CA ARG A 39 0.58 13.16 15.12
C ARG A 39 -0.04 13.99 14.02
N VAL A 40 0.53 15.17 13.74
CA VAL A 40 0.06 16.11 12.70
C VAL A 40 1.26 16.66 11.95
N VAL A 41 1.12 16.86 10.64
CA VAL A 41 2.14 17.45 9.77
C VAL A 41 1.69 18.80 9.23
N GLY A 42 2.61 19.75 9.07
CA GLY A 42 2.32 21.08 8.54
C GLY A 42 3.35 21.55 7.53
N GLU A 43 2.89 22.34 6.58
CA GLU A 43 3.69 22.98 5.54
C GLU A 43 3.58 24.49 5.64
N LEU A 44 4.70 25.19 5.51
CA LEU A 44 4.77 26.65 5.54
C LEU A 44 5.24 27.20 4.18
N LYS A 45 4.48 28.14 3.64
CA LYS A 45 4.84 28.87 2.41
C LYS A 45 4.81 30.37 2.65
N LYS A 46 5.69 31.10 1.98
CA LYS A 46 5.79 32.56 2.13
C LYS A 46 4.61 33.31 1.49
N SER A 47 4.14 32.83 0.32
CA SER A 47 3.07 33.52 -0.42
C SER A 47 1.71 32.90 -0.15
N SER A 48 0.71 33.76 0.02
CA SER A 48 -0.70 33.35 0.09
C SER A 48 -1.22 32.72 -1.20
N ASP A 49 -0.55 32.93 -2.33
CA ASP A 49 -0.94 32.35 -3.61
C ASP A 49 -0.56 30.89 -3.74
N GLU A 50 0.27 30.38 -2.83
CA GLU A 50 0.65 28.96 -2.80
C GLU A 50 -0.40 28.05 -2.13
N ILE A 51 -1.42 28.65 -1.45
CA ILE A 51 -2.53 27.88 -0.88
C ILE A 51 -3.31 27.19 -2.02
N ARG A 52 -3.76 25.97 -1.82
CA ARG A 52 -4.48 25.15 -2.80
C ARG A 52 -3.77 24.94 -4.14
N THR A 53 -2.45 25.15 -4.21
CA THR A 53 -1.70 24.74 -5.40
C THR A 53 -1.43 23.23 -5.38
N LYS A 54 -1.33 22.62 -6.56
CA LYS A 54 -0.95 21.21 -6.72
C LYS A 54 0.39 20.93 -6.00
N GLY A 55 1.35 21.86 -6.06
CA GLY A 55 2.65 21.73 -5.41
C GLY A 55 2.55 21.59 -3.89
N THR A 56 1.79 22.47 -3.25
CA THR A 56 1.60 22.44 -1.79
C THR A 56 0.88 21.18 -1.33
N LEU A 57 -0.20 20.77 -2.03
CA LEU A 57 -0.94 19.56 -1.69
C LEU A 57 -0.08 18.30 -1.86
N LEU A 58 0.70 18.21 -2.95
CA LEU A 58 1.62 17.10 -3.16
C LEU A 58 2.71 17.03 -2.09
N GLN A 59 3.17 18.16 -1.58
CA GLN A 59 4.15 18.20 -0.51
C GLN A 59 3.55 17.68 0.80
N LEU A 60 2.35 18.12 1.19
CA LEU A 60 1.61 17.56 2.31
C LEU A 60 1.38 16.06 2.16
N ALA A 61 0.93 15.63 0.97
CA ALA A 61 0.69 14.22 0.69
C ALA A 61 1.97 13.35 0.83
N ARG A 62 3.15 13.91 0.51
CA ARG A 62 4.43 13.23 0.74
C ARG A 62 4.68 12.99 2.23
N TYR A 63 4.44 13.99 3.07
CA TYR A 63 4.60 13.85 4.53
C TYR A 63 3.60 12.85 5.11
N VAL A 64 2.34 12.96 4.71
CA VAL A 64 1.29 12.02 5.11
C VAL A 64 1.63 10.58 4.73
N ARG A 65 2.21 10.36 3.53
CA ARG A 65 2.68 9.04 3.09
C ARG A 65 3.75 8.47 4.03
N GLU A 66 4.73 9.28 4.45
CA GLU A 66 5.77 8.83 5.38
C GLU A 66 5.19 8.48 6.76
N VAL A 67 4.16 9.24 7.21
CA VAL A 67 3.42 8.89 8.43
C VAL A 67 2.75 7.52 8.30
N TYR A 68 2.05 7.23 7.19
CA TYR A 68 1.42 5.92 6.97
C TYR A 68 2.44 4.77 6.88
N ILE A 69 3.61 5.01 6.29
CA ILE A 69 4.69 4.01 6.23
C ILE A 69 5.19 3.69 7.63
N ALA A 70 5.40 4.71 8.47
CA ALA A 70 5.91 4.55 9.82
C ALA A 70 4.84 4.08 10.83
N GLN A 71 3.56 4.34 10.53
CA GLN A 71 2.41 4.01 11.37
C GLN A 71 1.38 3.19 10.57
N PRO A 72 1.66 1.91 10.28
CA PRO A 72 0.90 1.13 9.30
C PRO A 72 -0.55 0.81 9.70
N ALA A 73 -0.92 0.99 10.97
CA ALA A 73 -2.29 0.85 11.47
C ALA A 73 -3.03 2.19 11.60
N ARG A 74 -2.44 3.29 11.10
CA ARG A 74 -3.06 4.62 11.13
C ARG A 74 -4.31 4.67 10.25
N GLN A 75 -5.42 5.21 10.78
CA GLN A 75 -6.69 5.29 10.07
C GLN A 75 -6.78 6.51 9.16
N PHE A 76 -6.35 7.68 9.66
CA PHE A 76 -6.25 8.94 8.92
C PHE A 76 -5.16 9.83 9.51
N VAL A 77 -4.74 10.84 8.78
CA VAL A 77 -3.67 11.77 9.18
C VAL A 77 -4.17 13.19 9.02
N HIS A 78 -4.06 13.97 10.09
CA HIS A 78 -4.25 15.41 10.06
C HIS A 78 -3.03 16.12 9.46
N ALA A 79 -3.29 17.12 8.62
CA ALA A 79 -2.26 17.97 8.06
C ALA A 79 -2.78 19.41 7.95
N PHE A 80 -1.89 20.38 7.78
CA PHE A 80 -2.29 21.74 7.48
C PHE A 80 -1.25 22.47 6.63
N ALA A 81 -1.70 23.47 5.88
CA ALA A 81 -0.84 24.39 5.16
C ALA A 81 -1.08 25.81 5.67
N VAL A 82 0.01 26.56 5.90
CA VAL A 82 -0.03 28.00 6.16
C VAL A 82 0.77 28.68 5.04
N CYS A 83 0.10 29.48 4.24
CA CYS A 83 0.66 30.17 3.08
C CYS A 83 0.44 31.68 3.24
N GLY A 84 1.48 32.45 3.61
CA GLY A 84 1.34 33.85 4.00
C GLY A 84 0.41 34.01 5.19
N THR A 85 -0.73 34.68 5.00
CA THR A 85 -1.79 34.88 6.00
C THR A 85 -2.91 33.84 5.93
N LYS A 86 -2.89 32.95 4.93
CA LYS A 86 -3.95 31.97 4.73
C LYS A 86 -3.57 30.61 5.31
N MET A 87 -4.55 29.95 5.92
CA MET A 87 -4.43 28.60 6.43
C MET A 87 -5.54 27.71 5.86
N GLU A 88 -5.23 26.43 5.72
CA GLU A 88 -6.18 25.36 5.40
C GLU A 88 -5.78 24.09 6.14
N ALA A 89 -6.71 23.53 6.91
CA ALA A 89 -6.53 22.24 7.59
C ALA A 89 -7.04 21.10 6.71
N TRP A 90 -6.34 19.98 6.74
CA TRP A 90 -6.60 18.81 5.90
C TRP A 90 -6.69 17.54 6.73
N VAL A 91 -7.49 16.61 6.27
CA VAL A 91 -7.48 15.21 6.73
C VAL A 91 -7.26 14.33 5.50
N PHE A 92 -6.37 13.36 5.63
CA PHE A 92 -6.09 12.36 4.60
C PHE A 92 -6.50 11.00 5.13
N ASP A 93 -7.44 10.34 4.48
CA ASP A 93 -7.82 8.95 4.72
C ASP A 93 -7.72 8.10 3.46
N CYS A 94 -8.07 6.81 3.53
CA CYS A 94 -7.95 5.89 2.41
C CYS A 94 -8.91 6.18 1.24
N SER A 95 -9.90 7.05 1.41
CA SER A 95 -10.84 7.49 0.37
C SER A 95 -10.50 8.86 -0.20
N GLY A 96 -9.44 9.50 0.30
CA GLY A 96 -8.90 10.75 -0.24
C GLY A 96 -8.88 11.90 0.77
N PRO A 97 -8.19 12.99 0.42
CA PRO A 97 -8.09 14.17 1.26
C PRO A 97 -9.37 15.01 1.25
N TYR A 98 -9.66 15.64 2.38
CA TYR A 98 -10.66 16.69 2.50
C TYR A 98 -10.15 17.81 3.42
N SER A 99 -10.74 19.01 3.34
CA SER A 99 -10.23 20.18 4.04
C SER A 99 -11.31 21.04 4.69
N SER A 100 -10.87 21.88 5.62
CA SER A 100 -11.69 22.91 6.28
C SER A 100 -12.15 24.02 5.33
N GLY A 101 -11.56 24.13 4.14
CA GLY A 101 -11.57 25.35 3.37
C GLY A 101 -10.50 26.35 3.84
N VAL A 102 -10.21 27.35 2.97
CA VAL A 102 -9.22 28.38 3.23
C VAL A 102 -9.80 29.49 4.09
N PHE A 103 -9.06 29.93 5.09
CA PHE A 103 -9.39 31.11 5.89
C PHE A 103 -8.14 31.97 6.14
N ASP A 104 -8.32 33.23 6.54
CA ASP A 104 -7.24 34.14 6.86
C ASP A 104 -6.96 34.13 8.37
N VAL A 105 -5.73 33.82 8.76
CA VAL A 105 -5.33 33.63 10.16
C VAL A 105 -5.57 34.88 11.03
N TYR A 106 -5.44 36.06 10.46
CA TYR A 106 -5.64 37.31 11.21
C TYR A 106 -7.12 37.72 11.27
N LYS A 107 -7.90 37.45 10.21
CA LYS A 107 -9.33 37.77 10.19
C LYS A 107 -10.15 36.77 10.99
N ASP A 108 -9.79 35.49 10.88
CA ASP A 108 -10.48 34.36 11.52
C ASP A 108 -9.59 33.73 12.60
N SER A 109 -9.01 34.57 13.47
CA SER A 109 -8.04 34.14 14.49
C SER A 109 -8.63 33.11 15.47
N GLU A 110 -9.92 33.20 15.77
CA GLU A 110 -10.62 32.20 16.60
C GLU A 110 -10.57 30.82 15.96
N GLN A 111 -10.82 30.71 14.64
CA GLN A 111 -10.75 29.44 13.92
C GLN A 111 -9.31 28.89 13.89
N PHE A 112 -8.32 29.77 13.73
CA PHE A 112 -6.91 29.38 13.79
C PHE A 112 -6.58 28.77 15.15
N PHE A 113 -6.90 29.45 16.26
CA PHE A 113 -6.64 28.94 17.60
C PHE A 113 -7.42 27.67 17.88
N ARG A 114 -8.68 27.57 17.45
CA ARG A 114 -9.50 26.36 17.58
C ARG A 114 -8.85 25.14 16.92
N ILE A 115 -8.30 25.31 15.72
CA ILE A 115 -7.61 24.21 15.01
C ILE A 115 -6.31 23.83 15.73
N VAL A 116 -5.45 24.81 16.06
CA VAL A 116 -4.14 24.52 16.66
C VAL A 116 -4.27 23.90 18.05
N LEU A 117 -5.17 24.47 18.89
CA LEU A 117 -5.46 23.92 20.20
C LEU A 117 -6.16 22.56 20.09
N GLY A 118 -7.07 22.41 19.12
CA GLY A 118 -7.73 21.14 18.82
C GLY A 118 -6.71 20.04 18.60
N TYR A 119 -5.72 20.25 17.73
CA TYR A 119 -4.66 19.26 17.50
C TYR A 119 -3.87 18.89 18.75
N ALA A 120 -3.70 19.83 19.69
CA ALA A 120 -2.99 19.57 20.93
C ALA A 120 -3.84 18.81 21.97
N MET A 121 -5.17 18.90 21.87
CA MET A 121 -6.13 18.33 22.81
C MET A 121 -6.81 17.05 22.32
N MET A 122 -6.70 16.74 21.01
CA MET A 122 -7.29 15.53 20.41
C MET A 122 -6.77 14.26 21.08
N SER A 123 -7.67 13.33 21.34
CA SER A 123 -7.37 11.97 21.75
C SER A 123 -6.68 11.18 20.63
N ASP A 124 -6.14 10.03 20.93
CA ASP A 124 -5.52 9.15 19.95
C ASP A 124 -6.52 8.72 18.86
N GLU A 125 -7.78 8.50 19.20
CA GLU A 125 -8.86 8.19 18.24
C GLU A 125 -9.12 9.38 17.30
N GLU A 126 -9.28 10.59 17.84
CA GLU A 126 -9.50 11.82 17.07
C GLU A 126 -8.30 12.17 16.17
N LEU A 127 -7.11 11.74 16.54
CA LEU A 127 -5.90 11.85 15.72
C LEU A 127 -5.80 10.75 14.67
N GLY A 128 -6.67 9.74 14.67
CA GLY A 128 -6.65 8.60 13.75
C GLY A 128 -5.59 7.56 14.06
N LEU A 129 -5.06 7.53 15.28
CA LEU A 129 -4.10 6.51 15.71
C LEU A 129 -4.78 5.14 15.87
N ASP A 130 -3.96 4.10 15.96
CA ASP A 130 -4.44 2.74 16.22
C ASP A 130 -4.98 2.63 17.67
N THR A 131 -6.29 2.61 17.80
CA THR A 131 -7.03 2.38 19.05
C THR A 131 -7.76 1.04 19.10
N PHE A 132 -7.70 0.28 18.03
CA PHE A 132 -8.38 -1.02 17.89
C PHE A 132 -7.48 -2.21 18.23
N THR A 133 -6.18 -2.00 18.39
CA THR A 133 -5.26 -2.96 18.99
C THR A 133 -4.76 -2.44 20.34
N THR A 134 -4.47 -3.34 21.27
CA THR A 134 -4.00 -2.99 22.63
C THR A 134 -2.49 -3.19 22.70
N PRO A 135 -1.72 -2.21 23.20
CA PRO A 135 -0.29 -2.40 23.45
C PRO A 135 -0.06 -3.55 24.44
N ASP A 136 0.90 -4.40 24.13
CA ASP A 136 1.39 -5.48 24.98
C ASP A 136 2.86 -5.22 25.36
N ARG A 137 3.41 -6.05 26.22
CA ARG A 137 4.84 -5.99 26.59
C ARG A 137 5.70 -6.22 25.34
N ASN A 138 6.89 -5.63 25.30
CA ASN A 138 7.88 -5.79 24.20
C ASN A 138 7.46 -5.20 22.85
N ALA A 139 6.78 -4.05 22.82
CA ALA A 139 6.33 -3.36 21.61
C ALA A 139 5.38 -4.17 20.70
N SER A 140 4.94 -5.34 21.12
CA SER A 140 3.87 -6.10 20.45
C SER A 140 2.51 -5.50 20.77
N ARG A 141 1.51 -5.87 19.98
CA ARG A 141 0.11 -5.46 20.18
C ARG A 141 -0.79 -6.68 20.16
N THR A 142 -1.94 -6.60 20.79
CA THR A 142 -2.95 -7.65 20.78
C THR A 142 -4.21 -7.17 20.08
N ILE A 143 -4.92 -8.10 19.44
CA ILE A 143 -6.23 -7.85 18.85
C ILE A 143 -7.19 -8.97 19.25
N THR A 144 -8.41 -8.59 19.56
CA THR A 144 -9.54 -9.51 19.75
C THR A 144 -10.33 -9.60 18.45
N VAL A 145 -10.57 -10.81 17.96
CA VAL A 145 -11.36 -11.10 16.75
C VAL A 145 -12.42 -12.15 17.07
N ASN A 146 -13.52 -12.14 16.31
CA ASN A 146 -14.55 -13.17 16.41
C ASN A 146 -14.07 -14.43 15.71
N GLY A 147 -14.10 -15.57 16.40
CA GLY A 147 -13.73 -16.87 15.83
C GLY A 147 -14.67 -17.28 14.69
N SER A 148 -14.14 -18.09 13.76
CA SER A 148 -14.89 -18.50 12.57
C SER A 148 -15.80 -19.70 12.80
N GLU A 149 -15.46 -20.57 13.76
CA GLU A 149 -16.18 -21.85 14.01
C GLU A 149 -17.07 -21.80 15.26
N ILE A 150 -16.69 -21.00 16.24
CA ILE A 150 -17.41 -20.81 17.50
C ILE A 150 -17.53 -19.31 17.71
N ALA A 151 -18.69 -18.83 18.18
CA ALA A 151 -18.90 -17.41 18.49
C ALA A 151 -18.03 -16.92 19.69
N GLU A 152 -16.83 -17.43 19.82
CA GLU A 152 -15.87 -17.07 20.86
C GLU A 152 -14.91 -16.01 20.34
N GLU A 153 -14.60 -15.06 21.21
CA GLU A 153 -13.56 -14.07 20.95
C GLU A 153 -12.18 -14.71 21.11
N ILE A 154 -11.32 -14.48 20.12
CA ILE A 154 -9.95 -14.96 20.12
C ILE A 154 -9.03 -13.77 20.29
N LEU A 155 -8.21 -13.79 21.33
CA LEU A 155 -7.15 -12.81 21.58
C LEU A 155 -5.86 -13.30 20.91
N LEU A 156 -5.32 -12.48 20.00
CA LEU A 156 -4.10 -12.79 19.28
C LEU A 156 -3.07 -11.70 19.48
N ARG A 157 -1.81 -12.10 19.68
CA ARG A 157 -0.66 -11.19 19.72
C ARG A 157 -0.11 -11.00 18.32
N LEU A 158 0.10 -9.75 17.93
CA LEU A 158 0.67 -9.35 16.64
C LEU A 158 2.17 -9.13 16.78
N ASP A 159 2.95 -9.60 15.81
CA ASP A 159 4.37 -9.26 15.78
C ASP A 159 4.54 -7.74 15.60
N PRO A 160 5.57 -7.13 16.23
CA PRO A 160 5.79 -5.69 16.14
C PRO A 160 6.18 -5.22 14.73
N THR A 161 6.73 -6.12 13.91
CA THR A 161 7.12 -5.81 12.53
C THR A 161 6.07 -6.35 11.56
N PRO A 162 5.47 -5.49 10.71
CA PRO A 162 4.54 -5.95 9.71
C PRO A 162 5.25 -6.77 8.61
N LEU A 163 4.56 -7.80 8.09
CA LEU A 163 4.98 -8.56 6.90
C LEU A 163 4.92 -7.71 5.64
N CYS A 164 3.90 -6.87 5.55
CA CYS A 164 3.72 -5.86 4.51
C CYS A 164 2.94 -4.69 5.05
N SER A 165 3.13 -3.51 4.46
CA SER A 165 2.43 -2.28 4.82
C SER A 165 2.13 -1.45 3.57
N GLN A 166 1.20 -0.50 3.72
CA GLN A 166 0.80 0.41 2.64
C GLN A 166 1.88 1.43 2.31
N TYR A 167 1.95 1.81 1.02
CA TYR A 167 2.84 2.86 0.52
C TYR A 167 2.08 4.01 -0.19
N ALA A 168 0.77 3.91 -0.29
CA ALA A 168 -0.10 4.93 -0.89
C ALA A 168 -1.15 5.39 0.11
N ILE A 169 -1.63 6.63 -0.03
CA ILE A 169 -2.67 7.21 0.82
C ILE A 169 -4.03 6.64 0.41
N VAL A 170 -4.40 6.83 -0.86
CA VAL A 170 -5.69 6.36 -1.40
C VAL A 170 -5.51 4.95 -1.94
N CYS A 171 -5.72 3.97 -1.10
CA CYS A 171 -5.58 2.56 -1.45
C CYS A 171 -6.35 1.66 -0.46
N ARG A 172 -6.25 0.34 -0.63
CA ARG A 172 -6.80 -0.62 0.34
C ARG A 172 -6.09 -0.58 1.71
N GLY A 173 -4.94 0.07 1.81
CA GLY A 173 -4.18 0.20 3.04
C GLY A 173 -3.81 -1.14 3.68
N THR A 174 -3.58 -2.18 2.87
CA THR A 174 -3.34 -3.53 3.38
C THR A 174 -2.06 -3.58 4.21
N THR A 175 -2.21 -4.01 5.46
CA THR A 175 -1.11 -4.25 6.39
C THR A 175 -1.29 -5.61 7.02
N CYS A 176 -0.24 -6.43 7.01
CA CYS A 176 -0.27 -7.79 7.50
C CYS A 176 0.73 -8.00 8.63
N PHE A 177 0.33 -8.70 9.69
CA PHE A 177 1.18 -9.08 10.81
C PHE A 177 1.10 -10.59 11.04
N LEU A 178 2.19 -11.19 11.50
CA LEU A 178 2.10 -12.53 12.07
C LEU A 178 1.25 -12.49 13.34
N ALA A 179 0.27 -13.38 13.43
CA ALA A 179 -0.64 -13.51 14.55
C ALA A 179 -0.28 -14.77 15.35
N LYS A 180 -0.10 -14.61 16.67
CA LYS A 180 0.33 -15.64 17.60
C LYS A 180 -0.68 -15.86 18.72
N ASN A 181 -0.85 -17.11 19.10
CA ASN A 181 -1.52 -17.50 20.33
C ASN A 181 -0.46 -18.09 21.27
N GLY A 182 -0.15 -17.39 22.37
CA GLY A 182 1.07 -17.63 23.12
C GLY A 182 2.31 -17.42 22.25
N ASP A 183 3.20 -18.41 22.17
CA ASP A 183 4.41 -18.38 21.34
C ASP A 183 4.23 -19.01 19.96
N LYS A 184 3.09 -19.67 19.73
CA LYS A 184 2.82 -20.35 18.47
C LYS A 184 2.24 -19.39 17.43
N VAL A 185 2.86 -19.36 16.22
CA VAL A 185 2.29 -18.67 15.07
C VAL A 185 1.07 -19.45 14.58
N GLU A 186 -0.10 -18.82 14.69
CA GLU A 186 -1.36 -19.41 14.22
C GLU A 186 -1.68 -18.99 12.79
N GLY A 187 -1.35 -17.75 12.41
CA GLY A 187 -1.70 -17.25 11.10
C GLY A 187 -1.17 -15.85 10.82
N VAL A 188 -1.87 -15.16 9.92
CA VAL A 188 -1.60 -13.78 9.52
C VAL A 188 -2.86 -12.95 9.77
N ALA A 189 -2.70 -11.85 10.50
CA ALA A 189 -3.73 -10.82 10.65
C ALA A 189 -3.56 -9.78 9.53
N LYS A 190 -4.55 -9.68 8.65
CA LYS A 190 -4.64 -8.75 7.52
C LYS A 190 -5.60 -7.63 7.87
N PHE A 191 -5.10 -6.41 7.95
CA PHE A 191 -5.91 -5.19 8.04
C PHE A 191 -6.05 -4.59 6.65
N SER A 192 -7.29 -4.27 6.23
CA SER A 192 -7.51 -3.67 4.93
C SER A 192 -8.79 -2.85 4.87
N TRP A 193 -8.76 -1.75 4.09
CA TRP A 193 -9.90 -0.93 3.74
C TRP A 193 -10.53 -1.47 2.46
N THR A 194 -11.70 -2.08 2.60
CA THR A 194 -12.44 -2.66 1.47
C THR A 194 -13.71 -1.86 1.21
N SER A 195 -14.07 -1.66 -0.07
CA SER A 195 -15.32 -0.97 -0.42
C SER A 195 -16.54 -1.71 0.18
N ASP A 196 -17.49 -0.98 0.71
CA ASP A 196 -18.76 -1.53 1.22
C ASP A 196 -19.62 -2.16 0.12
N LYS A 197 -19.38 -1.79 -1.16
CA LYS A 197 -20.05 -2.34 -2.34
C LYS A 197 -19.52 -3.73 -2.74
N ARG A 198 -18.46 -4.22 -2.09
CA ARG A 198 -17.87 -5.54 -2.35
C ARG A 198 -18.21 -6.53 -1.25
N ARG A 199 -18.44 -7.78 -1.66
CA ARG A 199 -18.54 -8.87 -0.71
C ARG A 199 -17.24 -8.98 0.08
N PRO A 200 -17.30 -9.04 1.43
CA PRO A 200 -16.11 -9.21 2.26
C PRO A 200 -15.34 -10.49 1.92
N GLU A 201 -14.02 -10.46 2.00
CA GLU A 201 -13.16 -11.62 1.76
C GLU A 201 -13.49 -12.78 2.69
N VAL A 202 -13.83 -12.50 3.94
CA VAL A 202 -14.24 -13.52 4.92
C VAL A 202 -15.41 -14.35 4.42
N ASP A 203 -16.42 -13.75 3.79
CA ASP A 203 -17.60 -14.46 3.28
C ASP A 203 -17.24 -15.40 2.12
N LEU A 204 -16.28 -15.00 1.27
CA LEU A 204 -15.80 -15.84 0.17
C LEU A 204 -14.96 -17.01 0.67
N LEU A 205 -14.10 -16.78 1.66
CA LEU A 205 -13.30 -17.84 2.29
C LEU A 205 -14.20 -18.85 3.04
N GLN A 206 -15.20 -18.38 3.78
CA GLN A 206 -16.17 -19.26 4.45
C GLN A 206 -17.00 -20.06 3.45
N LEU A 207 -17.45 -19.42 2.37
CA LEU A 207 -18.16 -20.10 1.29
C LEU A 207 -17.31 -21.18 0.63
N ALA A 208 -16.04 -20.87 0.34
CA ALA A 208 -15.09 -21.81 -0.23
C ALA A 208 -14.85 -23.01 0.72
N TYR A 209 -14.70 -22.74 2.02
CA TYR A 209 -14.59 -23.79 3.04
C TYR A 209 -15.82 -24.71 3.07
N GLN A 210 -17.04 -24.14 3.10
CA GLN A 210 -18.32 -24.87 3.08
C GLN A 210 -18.47 -25.76 1.83
N ARG A 211 -17.91 -25.33 0.70
CA ARG A 211 -17.91 -26.06 -0.58
C ARG A 211 -16.74 -27.03 -0.73
N GLY A 212 -15.94 -27.24 0.32
CA GLY A 212 -14.85 -28.22 0.34
C GLY A 212 -13.62 -27.83 -0.49
N VAL A 213 -13.43 -26.54 -0.81
CA VAL A 213 -12.27 -26.04 -1.57
C VAL A 213 -10.98 -26.37 -0.82
N GLN A 214 -9.98 -26.82 -1.58
CA GLN A 214 -8.69 -27.23 -1.06
C GLN A 214 -7.58 -26.27 -1.47
N GLY A 215 -6.54 -26.11 -0.61
CA GLY A 215 -5.33 -25.37 -0.94
C GLY A 215 -5.45 -23.83 -0.84
N ILE A 216 -6.49 -23.34 -0.15
CA ILE A 216 -6.66 -21.94 0.20
C ILE A 216 -6.53 -21.73 1.71
N ALA A 217 -6.26 -20.50 2.13
CA ALA A 217 -6.20 -20.14 3.54
C ALA A 217 -7.55 -20.32 4.24
N ARG A 218 -7.51 -20.69 5.54
CA ARG A 218 -8.69 -20.81 6.39
C ARG A 218 -8.84 -19.59 7.27
N VAL A 219 -10.07 -19.16 7.51
CA VAL A 219 -10.38 -18.08 8.44
C VAL A 219 -10.22 -18.60 9.86
N LEU A 220 -9.39 -17.96 10.67
CA LEU A 220 -9.33 -18.15 12.14
C LEU A 220 -10.31 -17.21 12.84
N GLY A 221 -10.37 -15.96 12.41
CA GLY A 221 -11.26 -14.98 12.99
C GLY A 221 -11.31 -13.71 12.17
N TYR A 222 -12.26 -12.83 12.47
CA TYR A 222 -12.41 -11.56 11.79
C TYR A 222 -13.05 -10.51 12.68
N ARG A 223 -12.84 -9.23 12.34
CA ARG A 223 -13.45 -8.10 13.01
C ARG A 223 -13.66 -6.94 12.03
N THR A 224 -14.84 -6.36 12.03
CA THR A 224 -15.09 -5.05 11.42
C THR A 224 -14.75 -3.97 12.42
N ILE A 225 -13.91 -2.99 12.02
CA ILE A 225 -13.38 -1.98 12.93
C ILE A 225 -14.17 -0.69 12.81
N ILE A 226 -14.12 -0.04 11.63
CA ILE A 226 -14.77 1.25 11.39
C ILE A 226 -14.98 1.46 9.89
N SER A 227 -15.92 2.33 9.51
CA SER A 227 -16.10 2.76 8.11
C SER A 227 -15.65 4.21 7.90
N ILE A 228 -15.37 4.58 6.64
CA ILE A 228 -15.13 5.99 6.28
C ILE A 228 -16.37 6.84 6.54
N ALA A 229 -17.57 6.28 6.34
CA ALA A 229 -18.82 6.96 6.66
C ALA A 229 -18.91 7.29 8.16
N ASP A 230 -18.43 6.40 9.05
CA ASP A 230 -18.37 6.68 10.50
C ASP A 230 -17.35 7.76 10.81
N LEU A 231 -16.15 7.71 10.21
CA LEU A 231 -15.10 8.71 10.39
C LEU A 231 -15.52 10.11 9.90
N ARG A 232 -16.32 10.16 8.84
CA ARG A 232 -16.80 11.41 8.23
C ARG A 232 -18.21 11.80 8.67
N ARG A 233 -18.75 11.13 9.69
CA ARG A 233 -20.10 11.39 10.20
C ARG A 233 -20.28 12.85 10.64
N GLY A 234 -21.33 13.50 10.14
CA GLY A 234 -21.63 14.90 10.43
C GLY A 234 -20.86 15.91 9.62
N LEU A 235 -19.92 15.49 8.76
CA LEU A 235 -19.24 16.39 7.82
C LEU A 235 -20.12 16.63 6.59
N THR A 236 -20.13 17.87 6.12
CA THR A 236 -20.75 18.27 4.85
C THR A 236 -19.66 18.73 3.88
N PHE A 237 -19.72 18.23 2.66
CA PHE A 237 -18.72 18.53 1.64
C PHE A 237 -19.29 19.47 0.58
N GLY A 238 -18.54 20.55 0.27
CA GLY A 238 -18.82 21.42 -0.87
C GLY A 238 -18.32 20.81 -2.19
N ASN A 239 -18.30 21.65 -3.23
CA ASN A 239 -17.79 21.23 -4.53
C ASN A 239 -16.31 20.81 -4.46
N PRO A 240 -15.92 19.74 -5.15
CA PRO A 240 -14.54 19.29 -5.22
C PRO A 240 -13.62 20.40 -5.75
N HIS A 241 -12.41 20.52 -5.17
CA HIS A 241 -11.41 21.42 -5.68
C HIS A 241 -10.79 20.85 -6.97
N THR A 242 -10.79 21.65 -8.04
CA THR A 242 -10.18 21.28 -9.31
C THR A 242 -8.91 22.11 -9.53
N PHE A 243 -7.79 21.44 -9.84
CA PHE A 243 -6.57 22.11 -10.24
C PHE A 243 -6.68 22.53 -11.70
N GLN A 244 -6.32 23.79 -12.02
CA GLN A 244 -6.24 24.23 -13.42
C GLN A 244 -5.17 23.40 -14.13
N SER A 245 -5.56 22.64 -15.13
CA SER A 245 -4.64 21.97 -16.04
C SER A 245 -3.96 23.04 -16.91
N ARG A 246 -2.66 23.25 -16.74
CA ARG A 246 -1.88 23.87 -17.81
C ARG A 246 -1.86 22.84 -18.95
N ASN A 247 -2.45 23.21 -20.09
CA ASN A 247 -2.51 22.37 -21.29
C ASN A 247 -1.13 21.82 -21.65
N THR A 248 -0.85 20.62 -21.18
CA THR A 248 0.16 19.74 -21.72
C THR A 248 -0.57 18.45 -22.02
N SER A 249 -0.74 18.20 -23.31
CA SER A 249 -1.22 16.93 -23.84
C SER A 249 -0.35 15.80 -23.29
N ALA A 250 -0.84 15.10 -22.27
CA ALA A 250 -0.24 13.89 -21.74
C ALA A 250 -1.36 12.90 -21.46
N ALA A 251 -1.24 11.75 -22.10
CA ALA A 251 -2.11 10.60 -21.97
C ALA A 251 -2.31 10.21 -20.50
N SER A 252 -3.54 9.93 -20.18
CA SER A 252 -3.99 9.38 -18.89
C SER A 252 -3.37 8.01 -18.66
N SER A 253 -2.53 7.89 -17.66
CA SER A 253 -2.05 6.61 -17.15
C SER A 253 -2.60 6.36 -15.74
N LEU A 254 -3.20 5.19 -15.55
CA LEU A 254 -3.89 4.75 -14.35
C LEU A 254 -2.95 4.24 -13.25
N ALA A 255 -3.36 4.44 -12.01
CA ALA A 255 -2.58 4.19 -10.82
C ALA A 255 -2.30 2.71 -10.52
N GLN A 256 -1.08 2.42 -10.19
CA GLN A 256 -0.63 1.13 -9.72
C GLN A 256 -0.31 1.17 -8.22
N SER A 257 -0.93 0.27 -7.47
CA SER A 257 -0.46 -0.07 -6.14
C SER A 257 0.70 -1.06 -6.28
N GLN A 258 1.93 -0.60 -6.23
CA GLN A 258 3.09 -1.47 -6.07
C GLN A 258 3.27 -1.78 -4.58
N SER A 259 2.90 -2.99 -4.15
CA SER A 259 3.35 -3.54 -2.89
C SER A 259 4.77 -4.11 -3.10
N ARG A 260 5.79 -3.32 -2.83
CA ARG A 260 7.16 -3.82 -2.73
C ARG A 260 7.42 -4.26 -1.30
N CYS A 261 7.40 -5.56 -1.06
CA CYS A 261 8.00 -6.13 0.13
C CYS A 261 9.54 -6.02 0.02
N LYS A 262 10.17 -5.15 0.81
CA LYS A 262 11.62 -5.13 0.96
C LYS A 262 12.04 -5.97 2.16
N LEU A 263 12.85 -6.99 1.89
CA LEU A 263 13.56 -7.75 2.92
C LEU A 263 14.52 -6.84 3.69
N SER A 264 14.34 -6.78 5.02
CA SER A 264 15.32 -6.19 5.93
C SER A 264 16.60 -7.01 5.93
N ARG A 265 17.73 -6.41 5.57
CA ARG A 265 19.05 -7.02 5.72
C ARG A 265 19.81 -6.41 6.89
N SER A 266 20.29 -7.29 7.75
CA SER A 266 21.24 -6.98 8.81
C SER A 266 22.56 -6.43 8.26
N LEU A 267 23.01 -5.33 8.87
CA LEU A 267 24.30 -4.68 8.60
C LEU A 267 25.45 -5.54 9.12
N THR A 268 26.29 -6.00 8.24
CA THR A 268 27.66 -6.43 8.59
C THR A 268 28.66 -5.31 8.32
N ARG A 269 29.32 -4.89 9.41
CA ARG A 269 30.45 -3.96 9.44
C ARG A 269 31.55 -4.35 8.46
N LYS A 270 32.10 -3.39 7.70
CA LYS A 270 33.45 -3.47 7.16
C LYS A 270 34.32 -2.29 7.58
N ARG A 271 35.53 -2.67 7.99
CA ARG A 271 36.60 -1.87 8.61
C ARG A 271 37.18 -0.83 7.66
N ARG A 272 37.68 0.26 8.29
CA ARG A 272 38.62 1.28 7.76
C ARG A 272 40.01 0.72 7.50
N SER A 273 40.71 1.32 6.54
CA SER A 273 42.13 1.76 6.68
C SER A 273 42.58 2.67 5.52
N PRO A 274 43.71 3.41 5.66
CA PRO A 274 43.75 4.86 5.46
C PRO A 274 44.76 5.36 4.41
N ASP A 275 44.72 6.71 4.22
CA ASP A 275 45.81 7.60 3.76
C ASP A 275 46.35 7.53 2.31
N THR A 276 46.28 8.64 1.64
CA THR A 276 47.35 9.62 1.38
C THR A 276 46.89 10.83 0.52
N ARG A 277 47.31 12.03 0.96
CA ARG A 277 47.27 13.33 0.22
C ARG A 277 48.64 13.55 -0.45
N PRO A 278 48.95 14.69 -1.16
CA PRO A 278 48.16 15.76 -1.78
C PRO A 278 48.65 16.20 -3.18
N HIS A 279 48.03 17.13 -3.90
CA HIS A 279 48.51 18.41 -4.43
C HIS A 279 47.61 19.11 -5.47
N ALA A 280 47.28 20.28 -5.14
CA ALA A 280 47.24 21.62 -5.75
C ALA A 280 46.73 21.86 -7.20
N ALA A 281 45.75 22.76 -7.27
CA ALA A 281 45.55 23.95 -8.11
C ALA A 281 45.31 23.82 -9.62
N LYS A 282 44.11 24.27 -10.10
CA LYS A 282 43.93 25.55 -10.83
C LYS A 282 42.46 25.78 -11.21
N ARG A 283 42.10 27.06 -11.13
CA ARG A 283 40.78 27.62 -11.48
C ARG A 283 40.48 27.51 -12.99
N SER A 284 39.25 27.18 -13.34
CA SER A 284 38.56 27.88 -14.44
C SER A 284 37.04 27.81 -14.24
N ARG A 285 36.39 28.92 -14.51
CA ARG A 285 34.94 29.15 -14.47
C ARG A 285 34.28 28.43 -15.65
N SER A 286 33.17 27.70 -15.39
CA SER A 286 32.03 27.71 -16.34
C SER A 286 30.79 27.11 -15.69
N SER A 287 29.73 27.91 -15.80
CA SER A 287 28.28 27.62 -15.81
C SER A 287 27.76 26.33 -15.10
N SER A 288 27.04 26.56 -14.03
CA SER A 288 26.12 25.66 -13.37
C SER A 288 25.03 25.14 -14.34
N GLN A 289 25.07 23.90 -14.69
CA GLN A 289 23.87 23.16 -15.07
C GLN A 289 23.56 22.19 -13.94
N GLN A 290 22.45 22.45 -13.23
CA GLN A 290 21.84 21.54 -12.28
C GLN A 290 21.41 20.25 -13.00
N PRO A 291 21.65 19.06 -12.44
CA PRO A 291 21.05 17.85 -12.95
C PRO A 291 19.55 17.89 -12.66
N LYS A 292 18.74 17.83 -13.71
CA LYS A 292 17.29 17.81 -13.65
C LYS A 292 16.81 16.57 -12.89
N ALA A 293 16.17 16.80 -11.77
CA ALA A 293 15.33 15.85 -11.05
C ALA A 293 14.11 15.46 -11.91
N LYS A 294 14.27 14.55 -12.85
CA LYS A 294 13.20 14.06 -13.75
C LYS A 294 12.56 12.73 -13.35
N GLN A 295 12.98 12.12 -12.25
CA GLN A 295 12.56 10.76 -11.91
C GLN A 295 11.53 10.66 -10.78
N PHE A 296 11.21 11.77 -10.10
CA PHE A 296 10.26 11.79 -8.98
C PHE A 296 8.88 12.38 -9.30
N GLU A 297 8.71 13.04 -10.44
CA GLU A 297 7.42 13.67 -10.79
C GLU A 297 6.33 12.69 -11.22
N ASN A 298 6.69 11.51 -11.72
CA ASN A 298 5.71 10.56 -12.27
C ASN A 298 4.96 9.74 -11.21
N GLU A 299 5.52 9.49 -10.03
CA GLU A 299 4.83 8.67 -9.00
C GLU A 299 3.76 9.44 -8.21
N LEU A 300 3.85 10.76 -8.17
CA LEU A 300 2.96 11.60 -7.35
C LEU A 300 1.86 12.30 -8.13
N THR A 301 2.01 12.44 -9.42
CA THR A 301 0.96 12.98 -10.32
C THR A 301 -0.30 12.12 -10.30
N PHE A 302 -0.13 10.86 -9.98
CA PHE A 302 -1.10 9.80 -10.06
C PHE A 302 -2.21 9.88 -9.01
N THR A 303 -1.87 10.18 -7.77
CA THR A 303 -2.79 10.13 -6.64
C THR A 303 -3.77 11.31 -6.63
N VAL A 304 -3.34 12.45 -7.15
CA VAL A 304 -4.16 13.68 -7.15
C VAL A 304 -5.09 13.74 -8.37
N GLU A 305 -4.67 13.23 -9.52
CA GLU A 305 -5.53 13.20 -10.72
C GLU A 305 -6.63 12.14 -10.64
N SER A 306 -6.39 11.01 -9.95
CA SER A 306 -7.42 9.99 -9.72
C SER A 306 -8.53 10.44 -8.76
N VAL A 307 -8.25 11.36 -7.86
CA VAL A 307 -9.24 11.94 -6.94
C VAL A 307 -10.18 12.91 -7.65
N HIS A 308 -9.77 13.45 -8.80
CA HIS A 308 -10.51 14.48 -9.52
C HIS A 308 -11.11 14.05 -10.85
N THR A 309 -10.98 12.78 -11.24
CA THR A 309 -11.68 12.28 -12.42
C THR A 309 -13.17 12.01 -12.10
N PRO A 310 -14.10 12.58 -12.88
CA PRO A 310 -15.55 12.35 -12.66
C PRO A 310 -15.97 10.88 -12.70
N SER A 311 -15.09 9.99 -13.18
CA SER A 311 -15.32 8.55 -13.24
C SER A 311 -15.23 7.83 -11.88
N LEU A 312 -14.70 8.49 -10.84
CA LEU A 312 -14.68 7.94 -9.47
C LEU A 312 -16.01 8.16 -8.74
N PHE A 313 -16.79 9.12 -9.18
CA PHE A 313 -18.09 9.42 -8.60
C PHE A 313 -19.17 8.99 -9.59
N ASP A 314 -19.96 8.00 -9.22
CA ASP A 314 -21.21 7.70 -9.92
C ASP A 314 -22.11 8.92 -9.86
N LYS A 315 -23.02 9.04 -10.84
CA LYS A 315 -24.05 10.08 -10.88
C LYS A 315 -25.03 10.03 -9.68
N ASN A 316 -24.82 9.14 -8.74
CA ASN A 316 -25.53 9.03 -7.48
C ASN A 316 -24.68 9.69 -6.39
N ASP A 317 -24.95 10.91 -6.05
CA ASP A 317 -24.65 11.76 -4.88
C ASP A 317 -23.59 11.34 -3.82
N GLU A 318 -22.81 10.28 -3.99
CA GLU A 318 -21.76 9.87 -3.08
C GLU A 318 -20.47 10.63 -3.35
N VAL A 319 -20.14 11.53 -2.45
CA VAL A 319 -18.95 12.42 -2.54
C VAL A 319 -17.62 11.64 -2.39
N TYR A 320 -17.64 10.40 -1.87
CA TYR A 320 -16.47 9.56 -1.66
C TYR A 320 -16.81 8.07 -1.71
N ASP A 321 -15.81 7.23 -1.97
CA ASP A 321 -15.94 5.77 -1.90
C ASP A 321 -15.95 5.32 -0.43
N ASN A 322 -17.10 4.85 0.06
CA ASN A 322 -17.18 4.35 1.43
C ASN A 322 -16.42 3.04 1.54
N ARG A 323 -15.46 2.99 2.46
CA ARG A 323 -14.64 1.81 2.74
C ARG A 323 -14.76 1.45 4.21
N ILE A 324 -14.58 0.18 4.49
CA ILE A 324 -14.67 -0.38 5.83
C ILE A 324 -13.32 -1.00 6.17
N LEU A 325 -12.72 -0.59 7.30
CA LEU A 325 -11.54 -1.22 7.85
C LEU A 325 -11.93 -2.54 8.51
N ARG A 326 -11.31 -3.61 8.04
CA ARG A 326 -11.51 -4.95 8.57
C ARG A 326 -10.19 -5.57 8.98
N CYS A 327 -10.21 -6.36 10.05
CA CYS A 327 -9.17 -7.32 10.37
C CYS A 327 -9.67 -8.72 10.01
N LEU A 328 -8.90 -9.43 9.20
CA LEU A 328 -9.13 -10.83 8.86
C LEU A 328 -7.90 -11.63 9.29
N VAL A 329 -8.08 -12.67 10.08
CA VAL A 329 -7.00 -13.57 10.49
C VAL A 329 -7.16 -14.89 9.74
N VAL A 330 -6.13 -15.24 8.97
CA VAL A 330 -6.09 -16.45 8.14
C VAL A 330 -4.93 -17.36 8.51
N SER A 331 -5.11 -18.66 8.36
CA SER A 331 -4.10 -19.71 8.60
C SER A 331 -3.98 -20.62 7.37
N PRO A 332 -2.78 -21.15 7.12
CA PRO A 332 -1.53 -20.97 7.85
C PRO A 332 -0.79 -19.68 7.44
N ALA A 333 0.13 -19.24 8.28
CA ALA A 333 1.19 -18.33 7.81
C ALA A 333 2.15 -19.10 6.91
N GLY A 334 2.64 -18.42 5.85
CA GLY A 334 3.59 -18.98 4.90
C GLY A 334 4.66 -17.97 4.49
N ARG A 335 5.68 -18.44 3.74
CA ARG A 335 6.68 -17.58 3.12
C ARG A 335 6.18 -17.12 1.75
N PRO A 336 6.46 -15.88 1.31
CA PRO A 336 6.16 -15.46 -0.05
C PRO A 336 6.84 -16.37 -1.10
N ILE A 337 6.19 -16.58 -2.27
CA ILE A 337 6.73 -17.45 -3.33
C ILE A 337 8.13 -17.05 -3.79
N TYR A 338 8.46 -15.76 -3.77
CA TYR A 338 9.80 -15.26 -4.19
C TYR A 338 10.93 -15.63 -3.21
N GLU A 339 10.62 -16.24 -2.05
CA GLU A 339 11.58 -16.80 -1.11
C GLU A 339 11.86 -18.29 -1.33
N TYR A 340 11.50 -18.83 -2.49
CA TYR A 340 11.79 -20.22 -2.82
C TYR A 340 13.31 -20.50 -2.79
N LYS A 341 13.67 -21.71 -2.33
CA LYS A 341 15.06 -22.14 -2.13
C LYS A 341 15.62 -22.91 -3.32
N SER A 342 14.78 -23.51 -4.14
CA SER A 342 15.16 -24.28 -5.32
C SER A 342 14.13 -24.17 -6.43
N PRO A 343 14.50 -24.38 -7.70
CA PRO A 343 13.55 -24.45 -8.82
C PRO A 343 12.46 -25.51 -8.60
N LEU A 344 12.81 -26.63 -7.97
CA LEU A 344 11.85 -27.68 -7.65
C LEU A 344 10.80 -27.17 -6.65
N GLU A 345 11.20 -26.47 -5.58
CA GLU A 345 10.27 -25.87 -4.61
C GLU A 345 9.33 -24.87 -5.32
N LEU A 346 9.85 -24.03 -6.21
CA LEU A 346 9.03 -23.09 -7.00
C LEU A 346 7.97 -23.83 -7.82
N LEU A 347 8.35 -24.89 -8.52
CA LEU A 347 7.44 -25.66 -9.35
C LEU A 347 6.39 -26.41 -8.53
N MET A 348 6.77 -26.99 -7.39
CA MET A 348 5.83 -27.63 -6.47
C MET A 348 4.82 -26.66 -5.90
N VAL A 349 5.27 -25.46 -5.48
CA VAL A 349 4.41 -24.39 -4.97
C VAL A 349 3.42 -23.92 -6.02
N LEU A 350 3.88 -23.67 -7.25
CA LEU A 350 3.01 -23.28 -8.37
C LEU A 350 2.01 -24.39 -8.72
N GLN A 351 2.44 -25.65 -8.74
CA GLN A 351 1.56 -26.79 -8.98
C GLN A 351 0.42 -26.84 -7.94
N ASP A 352 0.75 -26.69 -6.66
CA ASP A 352 -0.25 -26.73 -5.60
C ASP A 352 -1.18 -25.51 -5.65
N ALA A 353 -0.66 -24.31 -5.95
CA ALA A 353 -1.47 -23.11 -6.13
C ALA A 353 -2.43 -23.25 -7.35
N ILE A 354 -2.00 -23.87 -8.44
CA ILE A 354 -2.86 -24.17 -9.61
C ILE A 354 -3.94 -25.20 -9.23
N LYS A 355 -3.60 -26.24 -8.42
CA LYS A 355 -4.60 -27.19 -7.91
C LYS A 355 -5.60 -26.48 -6.99
N ALA A 356 -5.15 -25.57 -6.14
CA ALA A 356 -6.00 -24.74 -5.30
C ALA A 356 -6.95 -23.86 -6.15
N HIS A 357 -6.44 -23.21 -7.18
CA HIS A 357 -7.24 -22.44 -8.13
C HIS A 357 -8.30 -23.31 -8.84
N ARG A 358 -7.90 -24.52 -9.28
CA ARG A 358 -8.83 -25.48 -9.87
C ARG A 358 -9.97 -25.86 -8.90
N SER A 359 -9.66 -26.17 -7.65
CA SER A 359 -10.65 -26.48 -6.62
C SER A 359 -11.53 -25.25 -6.32
N LEU A 360 -10.95 -24.05 -6.21
CA LEU A 360 -11.67 -22.81 -6.00
C LEU A 360 -12.71 -22.56 -7.12
N TYR A 361 -12.33 -22.81 -8.38
CA TYR A 361 -13.21 -22.64 -9.53
C TYR A 361 -14.25 -23.76 -9.67
N LEU A 362 -13.83 -25.05 -9.58
CA LEU A 362 -14.71 -26.17 -9.85
C LEU A 362 -15.63 -26.51 -8.68
N ASP A 363 -15.08 -26.55 -7.47
CA ASP A 363 -15.82 -26.91 -6.27
C ASP A 363 -16.45 -25.65 -5.65
N GLY A 364 -15.66 -24.58 -5.47
CA GLY A 364 -16.06 -23.33 -4.85
C GLY A 364 -16.94 -22.46 -5.73
N LYS A 365 -16.94 -22.62 -7.05
CA LYS A 365 -17.56 -21.71 -8.02
C LYS A 365 -17.13 -20.26 -7.80
N ILE A 366 -15.86 -20.06 -7.48
CA ILE A 366 -15.23 -18.76 -7.21
C ILE A 366 -14.06 -18.58 -8.18
N LEU A 367 -13.99 -17.44 -8.83
CA LEU A 367 -12.91 -16.99 -9.69
C LEU A 367 -12.00 -16.06 -8.91
N HIS A 368 -10.69 -16.27 -8.91
CA HIS A 368 -9.73 -15.54 -8.06
C HIS A 368 -9.50 -14.10 -8.52
N ARG A 369 -9.18 -13.91 -9.80
CA ARG A 369 -9.03 -12.61 -10.50
C ARG A 369 -7.83 -11.76 -10.11
N ASP A 370 -6.97 -12.21 -9.19
CA ASP A 370 -5.74 -11.52 -8.80
C ASP A 370 -4.62 -12.53 -8.47
N VAL A 371 -4.36 -13.45 -9.38
CA VAL A 371 -3.22 -14.36 -9.24
C VAL A 371 -1.94 -13.54 -9.44
N SER A 372 -1.09 -13.50 -8.39
CA SER A 372 0.16 -12.73 -8.36
C SER A 372 1.19 -13.39 -7.45
N GLU A 373 2.46 -12.95 -7.51
CA GLU A 373 3.51 -13.41 -6.61
C GLU A 373 3.21 -13.12 -5.13
N ASN A 374 2.39 -12.12 -4.84
CA ASN A 374 2.02 -11.75 -3.48
C ASN A 374 0.87 -12.62 -2.92
N ASN A 375 0.14 -13.31 -3.81
CA ASN A 375 -1.04 -14.11 -3.48
C ASN A 375 -0.78 -15.62 -3.53
N ILE A 376 0.51 -16.01 -3.63
CA ILE A 376 0.97 -17.40 -3.53
C ILE A 376 2.00 -17.50 -2.41
N ILE A 377 1.75 -18.39 -1.47
CA ILE A 377 2.65 -18.63 -0.33
C ILE A 377 3.22 -20.04 -0.34
N ILE A 378 4.44 -20.16 0.15
CA ILE A 378 5.12 -21.42 0.43
C ILE A 378 4.72 -21.88 1.83
N THR A 379 4.22 -23.09 1.96
CA THR A 379 3.75 -23.67 3.21
C THR A 379 4.60 -24.88 3.63
N ASP A 380 4.50 -25.28 4.88
CA ASP A 380 5.07 -26.52 5.38
C ASP A 380 4.11 -27.68 5.08
N PRO A 381 4.48 -28.64 4.21
CA PRO A 381 3.63 -29.77 3.85
C PRO A 381 3.16 -30.59 5.05
N ASN A 382 3.97 -30.70 6.10
CA ASN A 382 3.63 -31.45 7.31
C ASN A 382 2.47 -30.82 8.10
N ARG A 383 2.26 -29.50 7.92
CA ARG A 383 1.22 -28.73 8.64
C ARG A 383 -0.05 -28.54 7.83
N VAL A 384 -0.01 -28.71 6.51
CA VAL A 384 -1.13 -28.36 5.60
C VAL A 384 -1.52 -29.51 4.65
N GLY A 385 -1.45 -30.74 5.12
CA GLY A 385 -1.95 -31.88 4.37
C GLY A 385 -1.16 -32.19 3.09
N GLY A 386 0.17 -32.10 3.18
CA GLY A 386 1.09 -32.48 2.09
C GLY A 386 1.30 -31.40 1.02
N ARG A 387 0.79 -30.17 1.19
CA ARG A 387 0.92 -29.10 0.20
C ARG A 387 2.12 -28.20 0.48
N SER A 388 2.91 -27.96 -0.55
CA SER A 388 4.03 -27.02 -0.52
C SER A 388 3.61 -25.58 -0.84
N GLY A 389 2.45 -25.36 -1.47
CA GLY A 389 1.95 -24.07 -1.89
C GLY A 389 0.47 -23.85 -1.58
N MET A 390 0.09 -22.60 -1.37
CA MET A 390 -1.28 -22.16 -1.17
C MET A 390 -1.57 -20.86 -1.91
N LEU A 391 -2.83 -20.73 -2.35
CA LEU A 391 -3.37 -19.50 -2.93
C LEU A 391 -4.10 -18.72 -1.84
N ILE A 392 -3.84 -17.42 -1.73
CA ILE A 392 -4.38 -16.52 -0.71
C ILE A 392 -4.97 -15.27 -1.34
N ASP A 393 -5.66 -14.45 -0.54
CA ASP A 393 -6.24 -13.15 -0.90
C ASP A 393 -7.40 -13.23 -1.91
N LEU A 394 -8.60 -13.43 -1.40
CA LEU A 394 -9.84 -13.42 -2.19
C LEU A 394 -10.53 -12.05 -2.25
N ASP A 395 -9.86 -10.94 -1.92
CA ASP A 395 -10.44 -9.58 -1.94
C ASP A 395 -11.00 -9.18 -3.32
N LEU A 396 -10.38 -9.66 -4.40
CA LEU A 396 -10.82 -9.39 -5.78
C LEU A 396 -11.60 -10.55 -6.38
N ALA A 397 -11.74 -11.65 -5.64
CA ALA A 397 -12.43 -12.85 -6.12
C ALA A 397 -13.93 -12.61 -6.30
N LYS A 398 -14.55 -13.48 -7.09
CA LYS A 398 -15.96 -13.36 -7.45
C LYS A 398 -16.59 -14.73 -7.63
N GLU A 399 -17.81 -14.89 -7.13
CA GLU A 399 -18.62 -16.08 -7.38
C GLU A 399 -19.04 -16.14 -8.85
N VAL A 400 -18.85 -17.29 -9.50
CA VAL A 400 -19.20 -17.53 -10.90
C VAL A 400 -20.73 -17.42 -11.06
N GLY A 401 -21.17 -16.65 -12.06
CA GLY A 401 -22.59 -16.41 -12.30
C GLY A 401 -23.19 -15.26 -11.49
N SER A 402 -22.50 -14.70 -10.50
CA SER A 402 -22.92 -13.45 -9.90
C SER A 402 -22.71 -12.31 -10.91
N GLY A 403 -23.67 -11.37 -11.05
CA GLY A 403 -23.63 -10.25 -12.02
C GLY A 403 -22.30 -9.50 -12.08
N ARG A 404 -22.14 -8.43 -12.84
CA ARG A 404 -20.90 -7.66 -12.90
C ARG A 404 -20.44 -7.27 -11.50
N SER A 405 -19.16 -7.52 -11.17
CA SER A 405 -18.60 -6.97 -9.94
C SER A 405 -18.68 -5.45 -10.05
N GLY A 406 -19.11 -4.75 -9.01
CA GLY A 406 -19.17 -3.28 -8.98
C GLY A 406 -17.82 -2.56 -9.17
N ALA A 407 -16.78 -3.27 -9.64
CA ALA A 407 -15.50 -2.69 -10.00
C ALA A 407 -15.63 -1.93 -11.32
N ARG A 408 -15.34 -0.64 -11.27
CA ARG A 408 -15.40 0.28 -12.43
C ARG A 408 -14.26 0.08 -13.43
N HIS A 409 -13.20 -0.65 -13.05
CA HIS A 409 -11.99 -0.84 -13.84
C HIS A 409 -11.51 -2.29 -13.77
N GLN A 410 -10.58 -2.64 -14.67
CA GLN A 410 -9.83 -3.89 -14.60
C GLN A 410 -9.21 -4.03 -13.20
N THR A 411 -9.34 -5.22 -12.63
CA THR A 411 -8.82 -5.53 -11.29
C THR A 411 -7.75 -6.59 -11.41
N GLY A 412 -6.71 -6.49 -10.60
CA GLY A 412 -5.59 -7.41 -10.55
C GLY A 412 -4.25 -6.66 -10.52
N THR A 413 -3.18 -7.40 -10.35
CA THR A 413 -1.81 -6.90 -10.35
C THR A 413 -1.31 -6.83 -11.77
N MET A 414 -0.96 -5.64 -12.25
CA MET A 414 -0.65 -5.34 -13.68
C MET A 414 0.38 -6.27 -14.30
N GLU A 415 1.45 -6.56 -13.57
CA GLU A 415 2.52 -7.45 -14.00
C GLU A 415 1.99 -8.82 -14.43
N PHE A 416 0.94 -9.29 -13.75
CA PHE A 416 0.39 -10.64 -13.92
C PHE A 416 -0.97 -10.67 -14.61
N MET A 417 -1.58 -9.51 -14.89
CA MET A 417 -2.88 -9.42 -15.52
C MET A 417 -2.83 -10.00 -16.95
N ALA A 418 -3.80 -10.84 -17.29
CA ALA A 418 -3.92 -11.46 -18.62
C ALA A 418 -4.15 -10.41 -19.72
N ILE A 419 -3.68 -10.71 -20.95
CA ILE A 419 -3.75 -9.81 -22.09
C ILE A 419 -5.20 -9.40 -22.39
N GLU A 420 -6.12 -10.36 -22.42
CA GLU A 420 -7.53 -10.05 -22.71
C GLU A 420 -8.20 -9.22 -21.60
N VAL A 421 -7.79 -9.42 -20.32
CA VAL A 421 -8.28 -8.60 -19.21
C VAL A 421 -7.78 -7.16 -19.33
N LEU A 422 -6.52 -6.95 -19.73
CA LEU A 422 -5.98 -5.62 -20.05
C LEU A 422 -6.77 -4.94 -21.19
N LEU A 423 -7.32 -5.71 -22.12
CA LEU A 423 -8.16 -5.25 -23.23
C LEU A 423 -9.66 -5.19 -22.86
N ASN A 424 -10.00 -5.23 -21.57
CA ASN A 424 -11.37 -5.10 -21.04
C ASN A 424 -12.31 -6.26 -21.39
N VAL A 425 -11.79 -7.46 -21.64
CA VAL A 425 -12.58 -8.68 -21.76
C VAL A 425 -12.93 -9.20 -20.36
N ASP A 426 -14.13 -9.71 -20.18
CA ASP A 426 -14.58 -10.26 -18.91
C ASP A 426 -13.65 -11.39 -18.41
N HIS A 427 -13.29 -11.33 -17.13
CA HIS A 427 -12.34 -12.25 -16.53
C HIS A 427 -12.89 -13.69 -16.45
N THR A 428 -12.10 -14.65 -16.89
CA THR A 428 -12.42 -16.08 -16.84
C THR A 428 -11.30 -16.87 -16.16
N TYR A 429 -11.53 -18.17 -15.90
CA TYR A 429 -10.51 -19.04 -15.29
C TYR A 429 -9.21 -19.13 -16.14
N ARG A 430 -9.30 -18.97 -17.47
CA ARG A 430 -8.13 -18.97 -18.36
C ARG A 430 -7.21 -17.78 -18.09
N HIS A 431 -7.78 -16.66 -17.76
CA HIS A 431 -7.01 -15.45 -17.45
C HIS A 431 -6.23 -15.61 -16.13
N ASP A 432 -6.81 -16.31 -15.15
CA ASP A 432 -6.08 -16.66 -13.93
C ASP A 432 -4.93 -17.64 -14.23
N LEU A 433 -5.13 -18.62 -15.14
CA LEU A 433 -4.06 -19.54 -15.56
C LEU A 433 -2.94 -18.80 -16.31
N GLU A 434 -3.29 -17.84 -17.17
CA GLU A 434 -2.31 -16.95 -17.81
C GLU A 434 -1.52 -16.14 -16.79
N SER A 435 -2.17 -15.69 -15.71
CA SER A 435 -1.48 -14.99 -14.60
C SER A 435 -0.45 -15.89 -13.90
N PHE A 436 -0.74 -17.18 -13.65
CA PHE A 436 0.25 -18.12 -13.11
C PHE A 436 1.49 -18.26 -14.00
N PHE A 437 1.29 -18.28 -15.33
CA PHE A 437 2.40 -18.31 -16.28
C PHE A 437 3.28 -17.04 -16.15
N TYR A 438 2.68 -15.87 -16.04
CA TYR A 438 3.42 -14.63 -15.81
C TYR A 438 4.15 -14.61 -14.47
N VAL A 439 3.57 -15.18 -13.42
CA VAL A 439 4.26 -15.35 -12.13
C VAL A 439 5.50 -16.22 -12.29
N LEU A 440 5.41 -17.35 -13.01
CA LEU A 440 6.57 -18.22 -13.26
C LEU A 440 7.69 -17.46 -13.98
N ILE A 441 7.38 -16.78 -15.10
CA ILE A 441 8.37 -15.99 -15.86
C ILE A 441 9.03 -14.94 -14.96
N TRP A 442 8.21 -14.22 -14.19
CA TRP A 442 8.68 -13.19 -13.27
C TRP A 442 9.65 -13.74 -12.23
N GLN A 443 9.33 -14.88 -11.61
CA GLN A 443 10.22 -15.52 -10.65
C GLN A 443 11.53 -15.98 -11.28
N CYS A 444 11.48 -16.52 -12.50
CA CYS A 444 12.69 -16.90 -13.24
C CYS A 444 13.57 -15.69 -13.54
N ALA A 445 12.98 -14.59 -14.03
CA ALA A 445 13.70 -13.35 -14.31
C ALA A 445 14.33 -12.75 -13.04
N CYS A 446 13.57 -12.64 -11.95
CA CYS A 446 14.07 -12.17 -10.66
C CYS A 446 15.23 -13.03 -10.15
N HIS A 447 15.17 -14.34 -10.33
CA HIS A 447 16.26 -15.25 -9.98
C HIS A 447 17.51 -14.98 -10.81
N GLY A 448 17.35 -14.77 -12.12
CA GLY A 448 18.43 -14.40 -13.02
C GLY A 448 19.10 -13.09 -12.62
N TRP A 449 18.32 -12.06 -12.28
CA TRP A 449 18.84 -10.76 -11.85
C TRP A 449 19.64 -10.86 -10.53
N ARG A 450 19.17 -11.68 -9.57
CA ARG A 450 19.89 -11.91 -8.30
C ARG A 450 21.26 -12.56 -8.49
N LYS A 451 21.43 -13.37 -9.54
CA LYS A 451 22.71 -14.02 -9.89
C LYS A 451 23.64 -13.11 -10.69
N SER A 452 23.11 -12.05 -11.32
CA SER A 452 23.92 -11.13 -12.10
C SER A 452 24.80 -10.26 -11.21
N LYS A 453 25.94 -9.80 -11.76
CA LYS A 453 26.89 -8.91 -11.06
C LYS A 453 26.33 -7.53 -10.69
N GLN A 454 25.13 -7.17 -11.19
CA GLN A 454 24.49 -5.89 -11.01
C GLN A 454 23.59 -5.80 -9.75
N GLY A 455 23.46 -6.88 -8.97
CA GLY A 455 22.71 -6.87 -7.71
C GLY A 455 21.23 -7.20 -7.85
N LEU A 456 20.47 -6.93 -6.75
CA LEU A 456 19.07 -7.36 -6.58
C LEU A 456 18.03 -6.54 -7.36
N GLU A 457 18.44 -5.52 -8.13
CA GLU A 457 17.52 -4.62 -8.80
C GLU A 457 17.21 -5.11 -10.24
N GLN A 458 15.96 -4.88 -10.64
CA GLN A 458 15.55 -5.10 -12.03
C GLN A 458 16.40 -4.23 -12.96
N PRO A 459 17.00 -4.78 -14.02
CA PRO A 459 17.75 -4.01 -14.99
C PRO A 459 16.91 -2.86 -15.58
N LYS A 460 17.52 -1.68 -15.72
CA LYS A 460 16.81 -0.49 -16.24
C LYS A 460 16.19 -0.73 -17.63
N ASN A 461 16.78 -1.62 -18.41
CA ASN A 461 16.35 -2.00 -19.78
C ASN A 461 15.56 -3.30 -19.80
N SER A 462 15.10 -3.84 -18.67
CA SER A 462 14.32 -5.07 -18.64
C SER A 462 13.02 -4.91 -19.44
N LEU A 463 12.74 -5.87 -20.32
CA LEU A 463 11.49 -5.93 -21.09
C LEU A 463 10.28 -6.06 -20.16
N LEU A 464 10.41 -6.75 -19.05
CA LEU A 464 9.34 -6.91 -18.05
C LEU A 464 8.90 -5.60 -17.42
N LYS A 465 9.71 -4.53 -17.46
CA LYS A 465 9.30 -3.20 -17.01
C LYS A 465 8.08 -2.68 -17.78
N ARG A 466 7.93 -3.09 -19.05
CA ARG A 466 6.79 -2.70 -19.90
C ARG A 466 5.50 -3.46 -19.57
N TRP A 467 5.56 -4.48 -18.71
CA TRP A 467 4.38 -5.22 -18.26
C TRP A 467 3.57 -4.49 -17.16
N TYR A 468 4.11 -3.39 -16.65
CA TYR A 468 3.47 -2.58 -15.61
C TYR A 468 3.66 -1.07 -15.78
N THR A 469 4.17 -0.62 -16.93
CA THR A 469 4.33 0.81 -17.25
C THR A 469 3.67 1.12 -18.59
N GLY A 470 2.82 2.15 -18.62
CA GLY A 470 2.06 2.56 -19.79
C GLY A 470 0.55 2.35 -19.63
N SER A 471 -0.19 2.54 -20.72
CA SER A 471 -1.62 2.24 -20.76
C SER A 471 -1.89 0.73 -20.78
N TYR A 472 -3.10 0.32 -20.47
CA TYR A 472 -3.50 -1.09 -20.52
C TYR A 472 -3.29 -1.70 -21.91
N GLU A 473 -3.60 -0.95 -22.97
CA GLU A 473 -3.42 -1.37 -24.36
C GLU A 473 -1.93 -1.52 -24.72
N GLU A 474 -1.08 -0.61 -24.25
CA GLU A 474 0.36 -0.69 -24.44
C GLU A 474 0.92 -1.94 -23.74
N ILE A 475 0.55 -2.17 -22.48
CA ILE A 475 0.98 -3.34 -21.72
C ILE A 475 0.52 -4.63 -22.40
N ALA A 476 -0.74 -4.71 -22.86
CA ALA A 476 -1.26 -5.85 -23.60
C ALA A 476 -0.47 -6.12 -24.89
N THR A 477 -0.13 -5.06 -25.63
CA THR A 477 0.66 -5.13 -26.86
C THR A 477 2.07 -5.65 -26.57
N TYR A 478 2.73 -5.15 -25.53
CA TYR A 478 4.07 -5.62 -25.14
C TYR A 478 4.05 -7.09 -24.69
N LYS A 479 3.07 -7.48 -23.87
CA LYS A 479 2.92 -8.89 -23.46
C LYS A 479 2.72 -9.79 -24.65
N ARG A 480 1.85 -9.42 -25.58
CA ARG A 480 1.61 -10.20 -26.83
C ARG A 480 2.89 -10.34 -27.65
N GLY A 481 3.61 -9.23 -27.91
CA GLY A 481 4.85 -9.27 -28.66
C GLY A 481 5.96 -10.09 -27.99
N ASN A 482 5.97 -10.15 -26.65
CA ASN A 482 6.91 -10.99 -25.90
C ASN A 482 6.54 -12.48 -25.95
N MET A 483 5.28 -12.83 -26.23
CA MET A 483 4.81 -14.23 -26.38
C MET A 483 4.96 -14.77 -27.81
N GLU A 484 5.28 -13.94 -28.77
CA GLU A 484 5.55 -14.37 -30.14
C GLU A 484 6.92 -15.08 -30.26
N ALA A 485 7.11 -15.85 -31.34
CA ALA A 485 8.34 -16.58 -31.58
C ALA A 485 9.57 -15.67 -31.57
N GLY A 486 10.58 -16.02 -30.75
CA GLY A 486 11.79 -15.23 -30.51
C GLY A 486 11.65 -14.08 -29.50
N GLY A 487 10.45 -13.78 -29.01
CA GLY A 487 10.24 -12.81 -27.95
C GLY A 487 10.73 -13.30 -26.58
N PHE A 488 10.48 -14.56 -26.28
CA PHE A 488 10.87 -15.24 -25.04
C PHE A 488 12.38 -15.28 -24.80
N GLU A 489 13.18 -15.42 -25.84
CA GLU A 489 14.65 -15.44 -25.74
C GLU A 489 15.25 -14.13 -25.23
N ARG A 490 14.45 -13.06 -25.19
CA ARG A 490 14.85 -11.71 -24.77
C ARG A 490 14.45 -11.37 -23.34
N ILE A 491 13.59 -12.16 -22.73
CA ILE A 491 13.15 -12.01 -21.33
C ILE A 491 14.15 -12.67 -20.40
#